data_13c613c4e2cfb9755b9af1f5c455a6f4
#
_entry.id   13c613c4e2cfb9755b9af1f5c455a6f4
#
_cell.length_a   1.000
_cell.length_b   1.000
_cell.length_c   1.000
_cell.angle_alpha   90.00
_cell.angle_beta   90.00
_cell.angle_gamma   90.00
#
_symmetry.space_group_name_H-M   'P 1'
#
loop_
_entity.id
_entity.type
_entity.pdbx_description
1 polymer ?
#
loop_
_entity_poly.entity_id
_entity_poly.type
_entity_poly.pdbx_seq_one_letter_code
_entity_poly.pdbx_strand_id
1 'polypeptide(L)'
;MTEDDDEGMTYAGAGVDIDASEAATAALVGAVEGVEGGFAGLLDIGDRYLALAADGVGTKLLVAEALGDYSTVGIDCIAMNANDLVAAGVEPVAFVDYLAVDEPDETTAEQVGEGLQVGAERAGVALVGGETAVMPEVVRSLDLAGTCAGLAAPGDTFPGGAEPGDALVGFRSSGIHSNGLTLARKAATRNHEYSDPFPDGEGTVGEALLEPTRIYADLLGPLREHGTRAAAHVTGGGWTNLSRMGEHRYVVEDPFDPQPVFGFVQSEGDVSDEEMHRTFNMGTGFVAALAPEDAAALAETTEGRVVGHVEAAEGSPGVSIRGLEL
;
A
#
# COMPACT_ATOMS: atom_id res chain seq x y z
N MET A 1 -15.00 -32.26 17.52
CA MET A 1 -13.92 -31.38 17.97
C MET A 1 -12.74 -31.78 17.11
N THR A 2 -12.55 -31.05 16.04
CA THR A 2 -11.48 -31.21 15.06
C THR A 2 -10.31 -30.35 15.52
N GLU A 3 -9.08 -30.80 15.32
CA GLU A 3 -7.81 -30.21 15.77
C GLU A 3 -7.45 -28.87 15.09
N ASP A 4 -8.42 -28.12 14.52
CA ASP A 4 -8.19 -26.85 13.78
C ASP A 4 -8.39 -25.58 14.64
N ASP A 5 -8.55 -25.68 15.97
CA ASP A 5 -8.90 -24.53 16.84
C ASP A 5 -7.68 -23.82 17.48
N ASP A 6 -6.43 -24.16 17.11
CA ASP A 6 -5.21 -23.64 17.76
C ASP A 6 -4.29 -22.83 16.81
N GLU A 7 -4.67 -22.59 15.57
CA GLU A 7 -3.96 -21.67 14.66
C GLU A 7 -4.67 -20.33 14.63
N GLY A 8 -3.91 -19.24 14.89
CA GLY A 8 -4.41 -17.86 14.80
C GLY A 8 -4.92 -17.50 13.40
N MET A 9 -5.59 -16.36 13.26
CA MET A 9 -6.12 -15.93 11.97
C MET A 9 -4.99 -15.61 10.99
N THR A 10 -5.19 -16.00 9.70
CA THR A 10 -4.29 -15.67 8.58
C THR A 10 -5.05 -14.90 7.49
N TYR A 11 -4.32 -14.21 6.62
CA TYR A 11 -4.92 -13.46 5.51
C TYR A 11 -5.59 -14.40 4.50
N ALA A 12 -4.96 -15.57 4.23
CA ALA A 12 -5.54 -16.62 3.41
C ALA A 12 -6.81 -17.20 4.06
N GLY A 13 -6.79 -17.49 5.37
CA GLY A 13 -7.96 -17.93 6.13
C GLY A 13 -9.06 -16.87 6.20
N ALA A 14 -8.70 -15.60 6.12
CA ALA A 14 -9.64 -14.50 6.00
C ALA A 14 -10.25 -14.36 4.59
N GLY A 15 -9.71 -15.04 3.59
CA GLY A 15 -10.25 -15.10 2.23
C GLY A 15 -9.42 -14.39 1.15
N VAL A 16 -8.20 -13.97 1.48
CA VAL A 16 -7.25 -13.37 0.53
C VAL A 16 -5.97 -14.21 0.51
N ASP A 17 -5.86 -15.07 -0.49
CA ASP A 17 -4.69 -15.88 -0.76
C ASP A 17 -3.76 -15.08 -1.70
N ILE A 18 -2.64 -14.57 -1.17
CA ILE A 18 -1.67 -13.76 -1.91
C ILE A 18 -1.04 -14.59 -3.02
N ASP A 19 -0.62 -15.83 -2.75
CA ASP A 19 0.04 -16.70 -3.72
C ASP A 19 -0.90 -17.00 -4.91
N ALA A 20 -2.18 -17.29 -4.62
CA ALA A 20 -3.19 -17.50 -5.66
C ALA A 20 -3.47 -16.22 -6.47
N SER A 21 -3.47 -15.05 -5.83
CA SER A 21 -3.62 -13.75 -6.49
C SER A 21 -2.44 -13.43 -7.40
N GLU A 22 -1.21 -13.66 -6.93
CA GLU A 22 0.01 -13.47 -7.72
C GLU A 22 0.05 -14.43 -8.91
N ALA A 23 -0.33 -15.71 -8.72
CA ALA A 23 -0.42 -16.67 -9.81
C ALA A 23 -1.45 -16.26 -10.88
N ALA A 24 -2.61 -15.72 -10.46
CA ALA A 24 -3.62 -15.21 -11.39
C ALA A 24 -3.11 -13.98 -12.15
N THR A 25 -2.43 -13.05 -11.47
CA THR A 25 -1.81 -11.88 -12.08
C THR A 25 -0.71 -12.29 -13.06
N ALA A 26 0.16 -13.23 -12.70
CA ALA A 26 1.20 -13.76 -13.58
C ALA A 26 0.61 -14.41 -14.84
N ALA A 27 -0.50 -15.13 -14.72
CA ALA A 27 -1.21 -15.72 -15.85
C ALA A 27 -1.79 -14.66 -16.79
N LEU A 28 -2.35 -13.57 -16.22
CA LEU A 28 -2.88 -12.45 -17.00
C LEU A 28 -1.76 -11.71 -17.73
N VAL A 29 -0.68 -11.37 -17.03
CA VAL A 29 0.49 -10.68 -17.59
C VAL A 29 1.17 -11.55 -18.65
N GLY A 30 1.33 -12.86 -18.39
CA GLY A 30 1.92 -13.81 -19.32
C GLY A 30 1.12 -14.03 -20.60
N ALA A 31 -0.17 -13.66 -20.63
CA ALA A 31 -1.01 -13.68 -21.81
C ALA A 31 -0.85 -12.42 -22.68
N VAL A 32 -0.13 -11.41 -22.22
CA VAL A 32 0.09 -10.13 -22.91
C VAL A 32 1.57 -9.95 -23.18
N GLU A 33 1.95 -9.71 -24.44
CA GLU A 33 3.35 -9.47 -24.80
C GLU A 33 3.81 -8.06 -24.37
N GLY A 34 5.03 -7.95 -23.85
CA GLY A 34 5.71 -6.67 -23.58
C GLY A 34 5.31 -5.98 -22.30
N VAL A 35 4.66 -6.68 -21.37
CA VAL A 35 4.41 -6.16 -20.00
C VAL A 35 5.54 -6.63 -19.09
N GLU A 36 6.31 -5.69 -18.54
CA GLU A 36 7.28 -5.95 -17.49
C GLU A 36 6.64 -5.71 -16.12
N GLY A 37 6.90 -6.60 -15.17
CA GLY A 37 6.37 -6.47 -13.81
C GLY A 37 7.02 -5.30 -13.06
N GLY A 38 6.23 -4.57 -12.26
CA GLY A 38 6.70 -3.45 -11.44
C GLY A 38 5.53 -2.81 -10.68
N PHE A 39 5.80 -1.75 -9.93
CA PHE A 39 4.74 -0.96 -9.28
C PHE A 39 3.89 -0.18 -10.31
N ALA A 40 4.48 0.25 -11.42
CA ALA A 40 3.78 0.94 -12.50
C ALA A 40 4.24 0.42 -13.87
N GLY A 41 3.30 0.40 -14.82
CA GLY A 41 3.62 0.13 -16.22
C GLY A 41 4.26 1.36 -16.88
N LEU A 42 5.41 1.20 -17.54
CA LEU A 42 6.14 2.28 -18.21
C LEU A 42 6.02 2.14 -19.74
N LEU A 43 5.64 3.21 -20.41
CA LEU A 43 5.59 3.33 -21.87
C LEU A 43 6.54 4.45 -22.33
N ASP A 44 7.52 4.09 -23.16
CA ASP A 44 8.37 5.10 -23.83
C ASP A 44 7.56 5.84 -24.90
N ILE A 45 7.45 7.16 -24.74
CA ILE A 45 6.75 8.07 -25.67
C ILE A 45 7.72 9.04 -26.38
N GLY A 46 9.01 8.72 -26.37
CA GLY A 46 10.09 9.40 -27.10
C GLY A 46 10.99 10.23 -26.20
N ASP A 47 10.57 11.38 -25.72
CA ASP A 47 11.34 12.25 -24.81
C ASP A 47 10.99 12.04 -23.33
N ARG A 48 10.00 11.19 -23.05
CA ARG A 48 9.51 10.88 -21.71
C ARG A 48 9.01 9.44 -21.60
N TYR A 49 8.84 8.99 -20.38
CA TYR A 49 8.03 7.83 -20.03
C TYR A 49 6.64 8.29 -19.57
N LEU A 50 5.59 7.67 -20.12
CA LEU A 50 4.26 7.66 -19.55
C LEU A 50 4.17 6.44 -18.63
N ALA A 51 3.83 6.67 -17.37
CA ALA A 51 3.59 5.61 -16.40
C ALA A 51 2.10 5.53 -16.07
N LEU A 52 1.61 4.32 -15.82
CA LEU A 52 0.25 4.05 -15.38
C LEU A 52 0.28 3.08 -14.19
N ALA A 53 -0.44 3.43 -13.14
CA ALA A 53 -0.76 2.55 -12.04
C ALA A 53 -2.29 2.45 -11.91
N ALA A 54 -2.82 1.26 -11.65
CA ALA A 54 -4.24 1.03 -11.45
C ALA A 54 -4.45 0.16 -10.20
N ASP A 55 -5.21 0.67 -9.24
CA ASP A 55 -5.51 -0.01 -7.99
C ASP A 55 -6.86 0.45 -7.44
N GLY A 56 -7.45 -0.34 -6.53
CA GLY A 56 -8.71 -0.06 -5.84
C GLY A 56 -8.55 0.09 -4.33
N VAL A 57 -9.62 0.52 -3.68
CA VAL A 57 -9.68 0.66 -2.21
C VAL A 57 -9.81 -0.69 -1.51
N GLY A 58 -10.49 -1.63 -2.14
CA GLY A 58 -10.70 -2.96 -1.61
C GLY A 58 -11.60 -3.00 -0.37
N THR A 59 -11.35 -3.96 0.54
CA THR A 59 -12.28 -4.28 1.64
C THR A 59 -12.36 -3.22 2.75
N LYS A 60 -11.60 -2.14 2.68
CA LYS A 60 -11.78 -0.95 3.53
C LYS A 60 -13.16 -0.31 3.30
N LEU A 61 -13.69 -0.40 2.08
CA LEU A 61 -15.04 0.04 1.73
C LEU A 61 -16.13 -0.56 2.63
N LEU A 62 -15.94 -1.81 3.10
CA LEU A 62 -16.91 -2.45 4.00
C LEU A 62 -16.90 -1.87 5.42
N VAL A 63 -15.81 -1.25 5.84
CA VAL A 63 -15.76 -0.47 7.10
C VAL A 63 -16.47 0.86 6.90
N ALA A 64 -16.19 1.53 5.78
CA ALA A 64 -16.85 2.79 5.39
C ALA A 64 -18.37 2.61 5.31
N GLU A 65 -18.84 1.53 4.67
CA GLU A 65 -20.26 1.18 4.58
C GLU A 65 -20.89 0.99 5.97
N ALA A 66 -20.23 0.23 6.84
CA ALA A 66 -20.75 -0.04 8.19
C ALA A 66 -20.85 1.20 9.07
N LEU A 67 -19.97 2.19 8.86
CA LEU A 67 -20.01 3.49 9.55
C LEU A 67 -20.88 4.52 8.83
N GLY A 68 -21.23 4.31 7.56
CA GLY A 68 -21.88 5.30 6.71
C GLY A 68 -20.98 6.52 6.42
N ASP A 69 -19.66 6.33 6.45
CA ASP A 69 -18.65 7.36 6.21
C ASP A 69 -17.66 6.93 5.11
N TYR A 70 -17.81 7.54 3.94
CA TYR A 70 -16.97 7.31 2.76
C TYR A 70 -15.98 8.46 2.49
N SER A 71 -15.87 9.43 3.39
CA SER A 71 -15.10 10.66 3.18
C SER A 71 -13.59 10.43 2.99
N THR A 72 -13.06 9.31 3.48
CA THR A 72 -11.61 8.98 3.38
C THR A 72 -11.27 8.04 2.24
N VAL A 73 -12.23 7.28 1.69
CA VAL A 73 -11.93 6.23 0.71
C VAL A 73 -11.40 6.76 -0.62
N GLY A 74 -11.78 7.99 -0.99
CA GLY A 74 -11.20 8.69 -2.15
C GLY A 74 -9.70 8.99 -1.97
N ILE A 75 -9.28 9.32 -0.73
CA ILE A 75 -7.86 9.51 -0.39
C ILE A 75 -7.11 8.19 -0.57
N ASP A 76 -7.67 7.08 -0.07
CA ASP A 76 -7.08 5.75 -0.23
C ASP A 76 -6.93 5.38 -1.71
N CYS A 77 -7.96 5.62 -2.53
CA CYS A 77 -7.94 5.33 -3.96
C CYS A 77 -6.80 6.07 -4.68
N ILE A 78 -6.63 7.37 -4.41
CA ILE A 78 -5.52 8.17 -4.95
C ILE A 78 -4.18 7.66 -4.43
N ALA A 79 -4.08 7.42 -3.11
CA ALA A 79 -2.83 7.03 -2.45
C ALA A 79 -2.26 5.72 -3.01
N MET A 80 -3.10 4.68 -3.17
CA MET A 80 -2.65 3.40 -3.69
C MET A 80 -1.99 3.53 -5.06
N ASN A 81 -2.60 4.32 -5.94
CA ASN A 81 -2.11 4.55 -7.29
C ASN A 81 -0.90 5.52 -7.35
N ALA A 82 -0.98 6.65 -6.66
CA ALA A 82 0.06 7.68 -6.70
C ALA A 82 1.37 7.19 -6.03
N ASN A 83 1.27 6.47 -4.91
CA ASN A 83 2.44 5.93 -4.21
C ASN A 83 3.20 4.90 -5.05
N ASP A 84 2.51 4.12 -5.88
CA ASP A 84 3.15 3.16 -6.78
C ASP A 84 3.93 3.88 -7.89
N LEU A 85 3.43 5.01 -8.39
CA LEU A 85 4.20 5.88 -9.30
C LEU A 85 5.43 6.47 -8.59
N VAL A 86 5.29 6.93 -7.36
CA VAL A 86 6.41 7.44 -6.55
C VAL A 86 7.44 6.35 -6.31
N ALA A 87 7.03 5.10 -6.03
CA ALA A 87 7.93 3.97 -5.87
C ALA A 87 8.72 3.64 -7.16
N ALA A 88 8.15 3.95 -8.32
CA ALA A 88 8.85 3.85 -9.62
C ALA A 88 9.72 5.09 -9.95
N GLY A 89 9.73 6.11 -9.09
CA GLY A 89 10.42 7.38 -9.35
C GLY A 89 9.70 8.28 -10.35
N VAL A 90 8.40 8.11 -10.53
CA VAL A 90 7.58 8.81 -11.52
C VAL A 90 6.70 9.86 -10.84
N GLU A 91 6.60 11.05 -11.44
CA GLU A 91 5.73 12.12 -10.97
C GLU A 91 4.27 11.82 -11.34
N PRO A 92 3.35 11.64 -10.37
CA PRO A 92 1.93 11.55 -10.63
C PRO A 92 1.40 12.85 -11.23
N VAL A 93 0.56 12.80 -12.28
CA VAL A 93 0.08 14.03 -12.95
C VAL A 93 -1.43 14.07 -13.15
N ALA A 94 -2.07 12.94 -13.38
CA ALA A 94 -3.51 12.88 -13.64
C ALA A 94 -4.13 11.61 -13.09
N PHE A 95 -5.42 11.69 -12.73
CA PHE A 95 -6.17 10.59 -12.16
C PHE A 95 -7.56 10.50 -12.77
N VAL A 96 -8.03 9.27 -12.97
CA VAL A 96 -9.41 8.93 -13.28
C VAL A 96 -9.87 7.83 -12.34
N ASP A 97 -11.13 7.91 -11.87
CA ASP A 97 -11.76 6.90 -11.02
C ASP A 97 -12.78 6.05 -11.76
N TYR A 98 -13.10 4.91 -11.18
CA TYR A 98 -14.21 4.04 -11.56
C TYR A 98 -14.98 3.67 -10.30
N LEU A 99 -16.12 4.32 -10.12
CA LEU A 99 -17.06 4.05 -9.03
C LEU A 99 -18.16 3.12 -9.53
N ALA A 100 -18.17 1.88 -9.04
CA ALA A 100 -19.23 0.91 -9.34
C ALA A 100 -20.16 0.81 -8.12
N VAL A 101 -21.46 0.91 -8.34
CA VAL A 101 -22.48 0.89 -7.27
C VAL A 101 -23.63 -0.05 -7.64
N ASP A 102 -24.24 -0.67 -6.63
CA ASP A 102 -25.50 -1.39 -6.80
C ASP A 102 -26.70 -0.43 -6.89
N GLU A 103 -26.73 0.61 -6.08
CA GLU A 103 -27.73 1.67 -6.07
C GLU A 103 -27.05 3.04 -5.94
N PRO A 104 -27.36 4.02 -6.80
CA PRO A 104 -26.76 5.34 -6.72
C PRO A 104 -27.31 6.13 -5.54
N ASP A 105 -26.42 6.68 -4.71
CA ASP A 105 -26.74 7.57 -3.59
C ASP A 105 -25.94 8.87 -3.69
N GLU A 106 -26.61 10.02 -3.66
CA GLU A 106 -25.98 11.33 -3.82
C GLU A 106 -25.03 11.65 -2.66
N THR A 107 -25.36 11.28 -1.43
CA THR A 107 -24.56 11.57 -0.24
C THR A 107 -23.26 10.77 -0.24
N THR A 108 -23.35 9.50 -0.58
CA THR A 108 -22.18 8.62 -0.72
C THR A 108 -21.26 9.13 -1.84
N ALA A 109 -21.81 9.49 -2.98
CA ALA A 109 -21.05 10.03 -4.10
C ALA A 109 -20.34 11.36 -3.75
N GLU A 110 -21.01 12.26 -2.99
CA GLU A 110 -20.43 13.51 -2.52
C GLU A 110 -19.25 13.25 -1.57
N GLN A 111 -19.38 12.35 -0.61
CA GLN A 111 -18.30 11.97 0.31
C GLN A 111 -17.10 11.36 -0.42
N VAL A 112 -17.33 10.44 -1.37
CA VAL A 112 -16.26 9.86 -2.21
C VAL A 112 -15.55 10.95 -2.99
N GLY A 113 -16.32 11.88 -3.61
CA GLY A 113 -15.78 13.01 -4.37
C GLY A 113 -14.93 13.95 -3.51
N GLU A 114 -15.35 14.25 -2.27
CA GLU A 114 -14.56 15.04 -1.32
C GLU A 114 -13.23 14.34 -0.98
N GLY A 115 -13.27 13.02 -0.72
CA GLY A 115 -12.07 12.23 -0.48
C GLY A 115 -11.12 12.22 -1.69
N LEU A 116 -11.65 12.06 -2.90
CA LEU A 116 -10.86 12.14 -4.14
C LEU A 116 -10.20 13.51 -4.30
N GLN A 117 -10.94 14.60 -4.05
CA GLN A 117 -10.39 15.96 -4.13
C GLN A 117 -9.24 16.17 -3.15
N VAL A 118 -9.40 15.77 -1.88
CA VAL A 118 -8.35 15.86 -0.85
C VAL A 118 -7.13 15.01 -1.22
N GLY A 119 -7.35 13.79 -1.70
CA GLY A 119 -6.28 12.90 -2.15
C GLY A 119 -5.51 13.50 -3.33
N ALA A 120 -6.22 14.04 -4.32
CA ALA A 120 -5.64 14.66 -5.50
C ALA A 120 -4.78 15.89 -5.15
N GLU A 121 -5.26 16.73 -4.23
CA GLU A 121 -4.49 17.89 -3.73
C GLU A 121 -3.20 17.46 -3.03
N ARG A 122 -3.26 16.42 -2.19
CA ARG A 122 -2.08 15.87 -1.49
C ARG A 122 -1.09 15.19 -2.43
N ALA A 123 -1.58 14.52 -3.47
CA ALA A 123 -0.75 13.84 -4.48
C ALA A 123 -0.23 14.80 -5.57
N GLY A 124 -0.77 16.03 -5.65
CA GLY A 124 -0.45 16.97 -6.72
C GLY A 124 -0.98 16.55 -8.09
N VAL A 125 -2.04 15.73 -8.16
CA VAL A 125 -2.61 15.23 -9.42
C VAL A 125 -3.87 15.98 -9.82
N ALA A 126 -4.13 16.06 -11.13
CA ALA A 126 -5.38 16.57 -11.66
C ALA A 126 -6.42 15.46 -11.78
N LEU A 127 -7.60 15.63 -11.20
CA LEU A 127 -8.76 14.79 -11.51
C LEU A 127 -9.28 15.17 -12.89
N VAL A 128 -9.15 14.29 -13.88
CA VAL A 128 -9.46 14.60 -15.28
C VAL A 128 -10.70 13.89 -15.80
N GLY A 129 -11.32 13.06 -15.00
CA GLY A 129 -12.55 12.34 -15.32
C GLY A 129 -12.73 11.12 -14.43
N GLY A 130 -13.71 10.32 -14.77
CA GLY A 130 -14.08 9.09 -14.09
C GLY A 130 -15.36 8.51 -14.68
N GLU A 131 -15.83 7.40 -14.11
CA GLU A 131 -17.07 6.74 -14.47
C GLU A 131 -17.83 6.33 -13.22
N THR A 132 -19.14 6.52 -13.22
CA THR A 132 -20.04 5.95 -12.22
C THR A 132 -20.95 4.91 -12.87
N ALA A 133 -20.70 3.64 -12.58
CA ALA A 133 -21.44 2.52 -13.16
C ALA A 133 -22.44 1.94 -12.17
N VAL A 134 -23.72 1.88 -12.55
CA VAL A 134 -24.78 1.25 -11.74
C VAL A 134 -24.93 -0.21 -12.15
N MET A 135 -24.52 -1.15 -11.29
CA MET A 135 -24.43 -2.58 -11.60
C MET A 135 -24.97 -3.47 -10.46
N PRO A 136 -26.29 -3.45 -10.18
CA PRO A 136 -26.88 -4.11 -9.01
C PRO A 136 -26.76 -5.65 -9.00
N GLU A 137 -26.50 -6.29 -10.14
CA GLU A 137 -26.33 -7.75 -10.23
C GLU A 137 -24.85 -8.18 -10.16
N VAL A 138 -23.91 -7.23 -10.26
CA VAL A 138 -22.46 -7.47 -10.34
C VAL A 138 -21.75 -7.04 -9.09
N VAL A 139 -22.09 -5.85 -8.56
CA VAL A 139 -21.48 -5.25 -7.38
C VAL A 139 -22.46 -5.30 -6.21
N ARG A 140 -21.96 -5.50 -5.01
CA ARG A 140 -22.72 -5.34 -3.77
C ARG A 140 -22.24 -4.06 -3.10
N SER A 141 -23.18 -3.15 -2.76
CA SER A 141 -22.88 -1.85 -2.24
C SER A 141 -22.05 -1.02 -3.22
N LEU A 142 -20.76 -0.85 -3.00
CA LEU A 142 -19.91 -0.12 -3.96
C LEU A 142 -18.49 -0.73 -4.06
N ASP A 143 -17.85 -0.45 -5.20
CA ASP A 143 -16.41 -0.62 -5.40
C ASP A 143 -15.82 0.65 -6.00
N LEU A 144 -14.63 1.03 -5.53
CA LEU A 144 -13.92 2.22 -6.00
C LEU A 144 -12.50 1.85 -6.39
N ALA A 145 -12.18 2.05 -7.65
CA ALA A 145 -10.86 1.89 -8.21
C ALA A 145 -10.45 3.13 -9.00
N GLY A 146 -9.19 3.22 -9.35
CA GLY A 146 -8.71 4.33 -10.16
C GLY A 146 -7.49 3.98 -10.99
N THR A 147 -7.10 4.93 -11.82
CA THR A 147 -5.86 4.88 -12.58
C THR A 147 -5.17 6.22 -12.49
N CYS A 148 -3.92 6.19 -12.02
CA CYS A 148 -3.05 7.34 -11.99
C CYS A 148 -2.08 7.29 -13.17
N ALA A 149 -2.01 8.39 -13.91
CA ALA A 149 -1.00 8.61 -14.95
C ALA A 149 0.15 9.44 -14.37
N GLY A 150 1.36 9.09 -14.72
CA GLY A 150 2.57 9.82 -14.35
C GLY A 150 3.49 10.07 -15.53
N LEU A 151 4.39 11.02 -15.38
CA LEU A 151 5.40 11.36 -16.37
C LEU A 151 6.79 11.36 -15.72
N ALA A 152 7.78 10.84 -16.43
CA ALA A 152 9.18 10.91 -16.03
C ALA A 152 10.07 11.22 -17.23
N ALA A 153 11.11 12.05 -17.05
CA ALA A 153 12.16 12.16 -18.04
C ALA A 153 13.06 10.91 -18.00
N PRO A 154 13.76 10.59 -19.10
CA PRO A 154 14.79 9.55 -19.07
C PRO A 154 15.84 9.86 -17.99
N GLY A 155 16.00 8.96 -17.02
CA GLY A 155 16.90 9.13 -15.88
C GLY A 155 16.23 9.65 -14.59
N ASP A 156 14.96 10.04 -14.62
CA ASP A 156 14.22 10.44 -13.42
C ASP A 156 13.58 9.22 -12.70
N THR A 157 13.32 8.13 -13.43
CA THR A 157 12.88 6.87 -12.83
C THR A 157 14.01 6.24 -12.01
N PHE A 158 13.66 5.50 -10.97
CA PHE A 158 14.67 4.79 -10.20
C PHE A 158 15.31 3.68 -11.07
N PRO A 159 16.65 3.57 -11.10
CA PRO A 159 17.35 2.82 -12.16
C PRO A 159 17.25 1.30 -12.06
N GLY A 160 16.44 0.78 -11.17
CA GLY A 160 16.03 -0.61 -11.32
C GLY A 160 16.64 -1.64 -10.40
N GLY A 161 16.98 -1.29 -9.20
CA GLY A 161 17.25 -2.31 -8.18
C GLY A 161 18.16 -1.81 -7.07
N ALA A 162 17.86 -2.28 -5.88
CA ALA A 162 18.75 -2.14 -4.75
C ALA A 162 20.06 -2.91 -5.01
N GLU A 163 21.14 -2.48 -4.39
CA GLU A 163 22.45 -3.15 -4.46
C GLU A 163 22.87 -3.60 -3.06
N PRO A 164 23.59 -4.73 -2.93
CA PRO A 164 24.18 -5.11 -1.65
C PRO A 164 25.10 -4.01 -1.11
N GLY A 165 24.86 -3.63 0.15
CA GLY A 165 25.53 -2.50 0.81
C GLY A 165 24.70 -1.21 0.83
N ASP A 166 23.57 -1.14 0.13
CA ASP A 166 22.64 -0.04 0.26
C ASP A 166 22.04 0.02 1.66
N ALA A 167 21.76 1.22 2.12
CA ALA A 167 20.94 1.46 3.30
C ALA A 167 19.47 1.55 2.90
N LEU A 168 18.60 1.14 3.81
CA LEU A 168 17.14 1.26 3.68
C LEU A 168 16.66 2.45 4.50
N VAL A 169 16.01 3.40 3.85
CA VAL A 169 15.31 4.51 4.52
C VAL A 169 13.82 4.24 4.50
N GLY A 170 13.24 4.07 5.67
CA GLY A 170 11.80 3.88 5.86
C GLY A 170 11.08 5.20 6.11
N PHE A 171 9.81 5.26 5.74
CA PHE A 171 8.89 6.37 6.01
C PHE A 171 7.63 5.85 6.70
N ARG A 172 7.20 6.58 7.73
CA ARG A 172 6.07 6.17 8.58
C ARG A 172 4.77 6.04 7.79
N SER A 173 3.99 5.00 8.08
CA SER A 173 2.58 4.90 7.66
C SER A 173 1.66 5.72 8.57
N SER A 174 0.45 6.00 8.13
CA SER A 174 -0.62 6.60 8.96
C SER A 174 -1.37 5.54 9.81
N GLY A 175 -1.38 4.30 9.36
CA GLY A 175 -2.12 3.19 9.95
C GLY A 175 -2.03 1.96 9.06
N ILE A 176 -3.08 1.16 9.03
CA ILE A 176 -3.17 -0.07 8.22
C ILE A 176 -3.07 0.25 6.72
N HIS A 177 -3.45 1.45 6.30
CA HIS A 177 -3.64 1.84 4.91
C HIS A 177 -4.81 1.10 4.26
N SER A 178 -4.75 0.83 2.96
CA SER A 178 -5.83 0.17 2.22
C SER A 178 -5.59 -1.34 2.01
N ASN A 179 -4.65 -1.93 2.74
CA ASN A 179 -4.24 -3.32 2.60
C ASN A 179 -4.43 -4.11 3.90
N GLY A 180 -4.65 -5.42 3.78
CA GLY A 180 -4.85 -6.27 4.96
C GLY A 180 -6.21 -6.11 5.64
N LEU A 181 -7.10 -5.24 5.15
CA LEU A 181 -8.39 -4.94 5.78
C LEU A 181 -9.34 -6.15 5.85
N THR A 182 -9.17 -7.14 4.99
CA THR A 182 -9.97 -8.38 5.10
C THR A 182 -9.66 -9.14 6.39
N LEU A 183 -8.39 -9.23 6.78
CA LEU A 183 -7.97 -9.82 8.05
C LEU A 183 -8.31 -8.89 9.22
N ALA A 184 -7.92 -7.61 9.14
CA ALA A 184 -8.12 -6.64 10.20
C ALA A 184 -9.58 -6.48 10.62
N ARG A 185 -10.51 -6.41 9.65
CA ARG A 185 -11.96 -6.35 9.91
C ARG A 185 -12.46 -7.60 10.64
N LYS A 186 -12.06 -8.78 10.17
CA LYS A 186 -12.50 -10.04 10.77
C LYS A 186 -11.95 -10.21 12.19
N ALA A 187 -10.70 -9.80 12.43
CA ALA A 187 -10.12 -9.77 13.77
C ALA A 187 -10.89 -8.79 14.67
N ALA A 188 -11.03 -7.55 14.26
CA ALA A 188 -11.71 -6.51 15.02
C ALA A 188 -13.15 -6.89 15.39
N THR A 189 -13.91 -7.47 14.44
CA THR A 189 -15.33 -7.79 14.65
C THR A 189 -15.58 -9.13 15.36
N ARG A 190 -14.54 -9.83 15.86
CA ARG A 190 -14.74 -11.02 16.72
C ARG A 190 -15.40 -10.65 18.04
N ASN A 191 -14.99 -9.53 18.62
CA ASN A 191 -15.42 -9.12 19.97
C ASN A 191 -15.92 -7.67 20.05
N HIS A 192 -15.85 -6.91 18.96
CA HIS A 192 -16.21 -5.48 18.91
C HIS A 192 -17.14 -5.17 17.75
N GLU A 193 -17.93 -4.11 17.90
CA GLU A 193 -18.60 -3.43 16.79
C GLU A 193 -17.72 -2.28 16.30
N TYR A 194 -17.87 -1.85 15.05
CA TYR A 194 -17.08 -0.72 14.53
C TYR A 194 -17.33 0.60 15.29
N SER A 195 -18.52 0.77 15.89
CA SER A 195 -18.90 1.93 16.70
C SER A 195 -18.37 1.89 18.13
N ASP A 196 -17.80 0.77 18.59
CA ASP A 196 -17.25 0.67 19.93
C ASP A 196 -16.05 1.59 20.09
N PRO A 197 -15.81 2.15 21.30
CA PRO A 197 -14.60 2.90 21.58
C PRO A 197 -13.34 2.07 21.26
N PHE A 198 -12.37 2.68 20.59
CA PHE A 198 -11.10 2.01 20.31
C PHE A 198 -10.30 1.80 21.61
N PRO A 199 -10.00 0.54 22.03
CA PRO A 199 -9.42 0.26 23.33
C PRO A 199 -8.05 0.89 23.57
N ASP A 200 -7.24 0.98 22.51
CA ASP A 200 -5.82 1.36 22.58
C ASP A 200 -5.57 2.79 22.06
N GLY A 201 -6.61 3.62 21.90
CA GLY A 201 -6.47 4.96 21.36
C GLY A 201 -7.72 5.83 21.49
N GLU A 202 -7.80 6.85 20.68
CA GLU A 202 -8.95 7.75 20.58
C GLU A 202 -9.92 7.26 19.49
N GLY A 203 -11.17 7.70 19.54
CA GLY A 203 -12.18 7.40 18.54
C GLY A 203 -12.78 6.00 18.68
N THR A 204 -13.24 5.43 17.58
CA THR A 204 -13.88 4.12 17.50
C THR A 204 -13.00 3.09 16.78
N VAL A 205 -13.33 1.81 16.94
CA VAL A 205 -12.67 0.71 16.22
C VAL A 205 -12.73 0.93 14.70
N GLY A 206 -13.87 1.35 14.19
CA GLY A 206 -14.05 1.62 12.77
C GLY A 206 -13.21 2.81 12.28
N GLU A 207 -13.15 3.91 13.02
CA GLU A 207 -12.30 5.07 12.68
C GLU A 207 -10.81 4.68 12.65
N ALA A 208 -10.34 3.86 13.60
CA ALA A 208 -8.97 3.36 13.59
C ALA A 208 -8.64 2.51 12.34
N LEU A 209 -9.63 1.76 11.82
CA LEU A 209 -9.50 0.98 10.58
C LEU A 209 -9.65 1.83 9.32
N LEU A 210 -10.35 2.97 9.40
CA LEU A 210 -10.56 3.92 8.29
C LEU A 210 -9.48 4.98 8.16
N GLU A 211 -8.47 5.03 9.06
CA GLU A 211 -7.38 5.99 8.91
C GLU A 211 -6.85 5.96 7.46
N PRO A 212 -6.89 7.11 6.74
CA PRO A 212 -6.56 7.11 5.32
C PRO A 212 -5.10 6.81 5.06
N THR A 213 -4.83 6.19 3.93
CA THR A 213 -3.49 5.88 3.45
C THR A 213 -2.68 7.16 3.27
N ARG A 214 -1.47 7.19 3.84
CA ARG A 214 -0.52 8.28 3.61
C ARG A 214 -0.12 8.34 2.14
N ILE A 215 -0.13 9.55 1.58
CA ILE A 215 0.37 9.85 0.23
C ILE A 215 1.82 10.31 0.37
N TYR A 216 2.72 9.69 -0.40
CA TYR A 216 4.17 9.93 -0.37
C TYR A 216 4.68 10.76 -1.54
N ALA A 217 3.80 11.47 -2.26
CA ALA A 217 4.17 12.27 -3.44
C ALA A 217 5.18 13.38 -3.12
N ASP A 218 5.15 13.91 -1.91
CA ASP A 218 6.10 14.91 -1.40
C ASP A 218 7.54 14.39 -1.27
N LEU A 219 7.73 13.07 -1.20
CA LEU A 219 9.05 12.44 -1.11
C LEU A 219 9.75 12.35 -2.46
N LEU A 220 9.04 12.44 -3.59
CA LEU A 220 9.63 12.17 -4.92
C LEU A 220 10.85 13.07 -5.21
N GLY A 221 10.76 14.35 -4.90
CA GLY A 221 11.85 15.31 -5.07
C GLY A 221 13.09 14.90 -4.25
N PRO A 222 12.99 14.78 -2.93
CA PRO A 222 14.08 14.31 -2.07
C PRO A 222 14.65 12.95 -2.48
N LEU A 223 13.80 11.96 -2.82
CA LEU A 223 14.24 10.64 -3.28
C LEU A 223 15.13 10.72 -4.53
N ARG A 224 14.74 11.54 -5.51
CA ARG A 224 15.54 11.77 -6.72
C ARG A 224 16.84 12.52 -6.43
N GLU A 225 16.77 13.58 -5.62
CA GLU A 225 17.93 14.42 -5.26
C GLU A 225 19.02 13.59 -4.56
N HIS A 226 18.64 12.65 -3.71
CA HIS A 226 19.58 11.78 -2.97
C HIS A 226 19.89 10.46 -3.70
N GLY A 227 19.57 10.32 -4.99
CA GLY A 227 20.01 9.22 -5.81
C GLY A 227 19.43 7.85 -5.42
N THR A 228 18.15 7.81 -5.04
CA THR A 228 17.43 6.55 -4.77
C THR A 228 17.58 5.59 -5.93
N ARG A 229 17.99 4.36 -5.65
CA ARG A 229 18.15 3.28 -6.64
C ARG A 229 16.87 2.50 -6.86
N ALA A 230 16.16 2.23 -5.79
CA ALA A 230 14.88 1.53 -5.80
C ALA A 230 14.03 1.97 -4.60
N ALA A 231 12.72 1.83 -4.74
CA ALA A 231 11.80 2.05 -3.63
C ALA A 231 10.64 1.04 -3.68
N ALA A 232 10.02 0.83 -2.53
CA ALA A 232 8.87 -0.04 -2.37
C ALA A 232 7.76 0.67 -1.59
N HIS A 233 6.55 0.66 -2.11
CA HIS A 233 5.33 0.94 -1.38
C HIS A 233 4.92 -0.34 -0.64
N VAL A 234 4.84 -0.28 0.68
CA VAL A 234 4.55 -1.44 1.53
C VAL A 234 3.03 -1.63 1.61
N THR A 235 2.52 -2.56 0.81
CA THR A 235 1.09 -2.81 0.58
C THR A 235 0.66 -4.21 1.04
N GLY A 236 -0.20 -4.91 0.30
CA GLY A 236 -0.85 -6.15 0.68
C GLY A 236 0.05 -7.37 0.94
N GLY A 237 1.30 -7.34 0.49
CA GLY A 237 2.33 -8.33 0.85
C GLY A 237 3.13 -7.92 2.08
N GLY A 238 2.76 -6.83 2.77
CA GLY A 238 3.52 -6.31 3.89
C GLY A 238 4.98 -6.08 3.53
N TRP A 239 5.88 -6.50 4.42
CA TRP A 239 7.30 -6.31 4.21
C TRP A 239 7.92 -7.15 3.09
N THR A 240 7.23 -8.21 2.61
CA THR A 240 7.72 -8.98 1.46
C THR A 240 7.76 -8.15 0.17
N ASN A 241 7.06 -7.01 0.13
CA ASN A 241 7.13 -6.07 -0.99
C ASN A 241 8.53 -5.49 -1.26
N LEU A 242 9.46 -5.57 -0.29
CA LEU A 242 10.84 -5.15 -0.50
C LEU A 242 11.53 -6.01 -1.59
N SER A 243 11.11 -7.25 -1.80
CA SER A 243 11.62 -8.10 -2.88
C SER A 243 11.43 -7.51 -4.29
N ARG A 244 10.49 -6.58 -4.46
CA ARG A 244 10.29 -5.85 -5.72
C ARG A 244 11.44 -4.90 -6.05
N MET A 245 12.31 -4.58 -5.08
CA MET A 245 13.53 -3.80 -5.30
C MET A 245 14.71 -4.64 -5.78
N GLY A 246 14.56 -5.95 -5.97
CA GLY A 246 15.57 -6.88 -6.47
C GLY A 246 15.69 -8.16 -5.63
N GLU A 247 16.36 -9.18 -6.21
CA GLU A 247 16.56 -10.50 -5.58
C GLU A 247 17.71 -10.46 -4.55
N HIS A 248 17.47 -9.76 -3.43
CA HIS A 248 18.43 -9.57 -2.35
C HIS A 248 17.89 -10.01 -1.00
N ARG A 249 18.70 -9.97 0.02
CA ARG A 249 18.31 -10.07 1.41
C ARG A 249 18.16 -8.66 1.99
N TYR A 250 16.97 -8.33 2.47
CA TYR A 250 16.66 -7.05 3.10
C TYR A 250 16.66 -7.24 4.62
N VAL A 251 17.56 -6.58 5.31
CA VAL A 251 17.71 -6.67 6.77
C VAL A 251 17.18 -5.39 7.40
N VAL A 252 16.06 -5.49 8.10
CA VAL A 252 15.39 -4.36 8.78
C VAL A 252 15.59 -4.50 10.28
N GLU A 253 16.38 -3.60 10.87
CA GLU A 253 16.79 -3.65 12.28
C GLU A 253 15.99 -2.68 13.15
N ASP A 254 15.66 -1.50 12.60
CA ASP A 254 14.98 -0.41 13.32
C ASP A 254 13.78 0.18 12.55
N PRO A 255 12.74 -0.65 12.25
CA PRO A 255 11.51 -0.15 11.62
C PRO A 255 10.80 0.85 12.54
N PHE A 256 9.89 1.65 11.99
CA PHE A 256 9.02 2.49 12.81
C PHE A 256 8.16 1.64 13.75
N ASP A 257 7.86 2.17 14.92
CA ASP A 257 6.93 1.54 15.84
C ASP A 257 5.53 1.53 15.19
N PRO A 258 4.84 0.38 15.20
CA PRO A 258 3.50 0.26 14.65
C PRO A 258 2.50 1.11 15.44
N GLN A 259 1.48 1.63 14.76
CA GLN A 259 0.37 2.31 15.41
C GLN A 259 -0.45 1.30 16.24
N PRO A 260 -1.19 1.75 17.29
CA PRO A 260 -1.93 0.87 18.20
C PRO A 260 -2.88 -0.12 17.50
N VAL A 261 -3.43 0.25 16.35
CA VAL A 261 -4.35 -0.59 15.58
C VAL A 261 -3.74 -1.93 15.16
N PHE A 262 -2.42 -2.01 14.96
CA PHE A 262 -1.77 -3.28 14.62
C PHE A 262 -1.75 -4.24 15.81
N GLY A 263 -1.41 -3.75 17.01
CA GLY A 263 -1.45 -4.55 18.24
C GLY A 263 -2.87 -5.03 18.57
N PHE A 264 -3.86 -4.16 18.36
CA PHE A 264 -5.27 -4.50 18.50
C PHE A 264 -5.68 -5.63 17.54
N VAL A 265 -5.39 -5.50 16.24
CA VAL A 265 -5.71 -6.54 15.23
C VAL A 265 -5.00 -7.85 15.56
N GLN A 266 -3.73 -7.79 15.95
CA GLN A 266 -2.94 -8.95 16.32
C GLN A 266 -3.58 -9.70 17.52
N SER A 267 -3.93 -8.97 18.55
CA SER A 267 -4.53 -9.51 19.78
C SER A 267 -5.92 -10.10 19.54
N GLU A 268 -6.80 -9.35 18.84
CA GLU A 268 -8.18 -9.79 18.59
C GLU A 268 -8.26 -10.97 17.62
N GLY A 269 -7.30 -11.05 16.67
CA GLY A 269 -7.22 -12.13 15.68
C GLY A 269 -6.36 -13.32 16.10
N ASP A 270 -5.62 -13.21 17.21
CA ASP A 270 -4.55 -14.14 17.57
C ASP A 270 -3.58 -14.37 16.40
N VAL A 271 -3.21 -13.27 15.70
CA VAL A 271 -2.40 -13.31 14.49
C VAL A 271 -0.93 -13.43 14.86
N SER A 272 -0.21 -14.35 14.24
CA SER A 272 1.23 -14.53 14.50
C SER A 272 2.05 -13.29 14.04
N ASP A 273 3.22 -13.08 14.65
CA ASP A 273 4.14 -12.00 14.28
C ASP A 273 4.54 -12.08 12.78
N GLU A 274 4.77 -13.30 12.28
CA GLU A 274 5.10 -13.55 10.89
C GLU A 274 3.96 -13.09 9.97
N GLU A 275 2.73 -13.50 10.25
CA GLU A 275 1.55 -13.12 9.46
C GLU A 275 1.28 -11.61 9.50
N MET A 276 1.47 -10.96 10.68
CA MET A 276 1.37 -9.51 10.79
C MET A 276 2.33 -8.79 9.84
N HIS A 277 3.57 -9.24 9.76
CA HIS A 277 4.58 -8.61 8.88
C HIS A 277 4.43 -9.00 7.40
N ARG A 278 3.82 -10.15 7.10
CA ARG A 278 3.48 -10.56 5.72
C ARG A 278 2.24 -9.84 5.18
N THR A 279 1.34 -9.40 6.06
CA THR A 279 0.06 -8.79 5.67
C THR A 279 0.08 -7.26 5.76
N PHE A 280 0.78 -6.69 6.75
CA PHE A 280 0.70 -5.28 7.10
C PHE A 280 2.03 -4.55 7.00
N ASN A 281 1.95 -3.24 6.84
CA ASN A 281 3.11 -2.34 6.81
C ASN A 281 3.78 -2.14 8.18
N MET A 282 3.12 -2.52 9.27
CA MET A 282 3.61 -2.46 10.66
C MET A 282 4.26 -1.11 11.03
N GLY A 283 3.66 0.00 10.59
CA GLY A 283 4.12 1.36 10.89
C GLY A 283 5.09 1.98 9.87
N THR A 284 5.55 1.20 8.87
CA THR A 284 6.44 1.67 7.79
C THR A 284 5.79 1.44 6.44
N GLY A 285 5.27 2.50 5.82
CA GLY A 285 4.48 2.36 4.60
C GLY A 285 5.25 2.56 3.29
N PHE A 286 6.49 3.07 3.36
CA PHE A 286 7.34 3.26 2.18
C PHE A 286 8.80 3.07 2.55
N VAL A 287 9.59 2.43 1.66
CA VAL A 287 11.01 2.16 1.88
C VAL A 287 11.78 2.48 0.61
N ALA A 288 12.91 3.18 0.75
CA ALA A 288 13.85 3.49 -0.33
C ALA A 288 15.22 2.86 -0.04
N ALA A 289 15.87 2.35 -1.10
CA ALA A 289 17.23 1.81 -1.06
C ALA A 289 18.19 2.75 -1.79
N LEU A 290 19.29 3.14 -1.14
CA LEU A 290 20.29 4.07 -1.69
C LEU A 290 21.63 3.92 -0.96
N ALA A 291 22.69 4.55 -1.50
CA ALA A 291 24.02 4.50 -0.89
C ALA A 291 23.96 5.03 0.59
N PRO A 292 24.76 4.46 1.51
CA PRO A 292 24.63 4.80 2.93
C PRO A 292 24.82 6.30 3.27
N GLU A 293 25.72 6.99 2.56
CA GLU A 293 25.92 8.43 2.73
C GLU A 293 24.70 9.25 2.26
N ASP A 294 24.05 8.86 1.16
CA ASP A 294 22.87 9.51 0.64
C ASP A 294 21.64 9.19 1.50
N ALA A 295 21.56 7.98 2.05
CA ALA A 295 20.52 7.58 3.01
C ALA A 295 20.54 8.44 4.29
N ALA A 296 21.71 8.72 4.83
CA ALA A 296 21.83 9.61 5.97
C ALA A 296 21.36 11.03 5.65
N ALA A 297 21.73 11.56 4.46
CA ALA A 297 21.31 12.88 4.02
C ALA A 297 19.80 12.96 3.75
N LEU A 298 19.22 11.91 3.13
CA LEU A 298 17.76 11.82 2.92
C LEU A 298 17.01 11.81 4.26
N ALA A 299 17.49 11.05 5.25
CA ALA A 299 16.88 10.99 6.58
C ALA A 299 16.98 12.33 7.34
N GLU A 300 18.04 13.11 7.13
CA GLU A 300 18.19 14.45 7.73
C GLU A 300 17.26 15.51 7.10
N THR A 301 16.91 15.35 5.84
CA THR A 301 16.11 16.33 5.06
C THR A 301 14.63 15.99 4.98
N THR A 302 14.23 14.81 5.44
CA THR A 302 12.86 14.31 5.43
C THR A 302 12.44 13.78 6.79
N GLU A 303 11.22 13.24 6.90
CA GLU A 303 10.76 12.46 8.06
C GLU A 303 11.22 10.99 8.02
N GLY A 304 12.11 10.64 7.10
CA GLY A 304 12.66 9.30 6.93
C GLY A 304 13.63 8.91 8.04
N ARG A 305 13.85 7.61 8.17
CA ARG A 305 14.83 7.04 9.10
C ARG A 305 15.53 5.87 8.43
N VAL A 306 16.84 5.74 8.63
CA VAL A 306 17.56 4.53 8.24
C VAL A 306 17.04 3.38 9.10
N VAL A 307 16.40 2.40 8.45
CA VAL A 307 15.72 1.28 9.11
C VAL A 307 16.49 -0.04 8.97
N GLY A 308 17.47 -0.10 8.05
CA GLY A 308 18.21 -1.32 7.78
C GLY A 308 19.14 -1.19 6.57
N HIS A 309 19.45 -2.32 5.95
CA HIS A 309 20.38 -2.39 4.84
C HIS A 309 20.07 -3.59 3.91
N VAL A 310 20.72 -3.60 2.76
CA VAL A 310 20.64 -4.65 1.74
C VAL A 310 21.87 -5.53 1.78
N GLU A 311 21.68 -6.84 1.83
CA GLU A 311 22.74 -7.84 1.72
C GLU A 311 22.62 -8.64 0.42
N ALA A 312 23.76 -9.22 -0.03
CA ALA A 312 23.71 -10.20 -1.10
C ALA A 312 22.93 -11.44 -0.62
N ALA A 313 22.04 -11.96 -1.46
CA ALA A 313 21.36 -13.21 -1.18
C ALA A 313 22.35 -14.39 -1.29
N GLU A 314 22.94 -14.80 -0.16
CA GLU A 314 23.71 -16.05 -0.06
C GLU A 314 22.74 -17.24 0.07
N GLY A 315 21.91 -17.49 -0.96
CA GLY A 315 20.84 -18.50 -0.93
C GLY A 315 19.53 -17.96 -1.48
N SER A 316 18.43 -18.07 -0.74
CA SER A 316 17.14 -17.50 -1.14
C SER A 316 17.06 -16.01 -0.79
N PRO A 317 16.57 -15.15 -1.70
CA PRO A 317 16.19 -13.79 -1.36
C PRO A 317 15.12 -13.79 -0.25
N GLY A 318 15.01 -12.71 0.51
CA GLY A 318 14.01 -12.62 1.57
C GLY A 318 14.14 -11.35 2.39
N VAL A 319 13.27 -11.22 3.37
CA VAL A 319 13.25 -10.07 4.29
C VAL A 319 13.40 -10.57 5.72
N SER A 320 14.31 -9.97 6.46
CA SER A 320 14.50 -10.22 7.89
C SER A 320 14.17 -8.97 8.68
N ILE A 321 13.23 -9.03 9.63
CA ILE A 321 12.81 -7.89 10.43
C ILE A 321 13.09 -8.19 11.89
N ARG A 322 14.05 -7.48 12.50
CA ARG A 322 14.48 -7.73 13.90
C ARG A 322 14.77 -9.22 14.16
N GLY A 323 15.23 -9.96 13.14
CA GLY A 323 15.56 -11.38 13.22
C GLY A 323 14.37 -12.33 12.92
N LEU A 324 13.20 -11.81 12.60
CA LEU A 324 12.09 -12.59 12.04
C LEU A 324 12.30 -12.72 10.53
N GLU A 325 12.38 -13.95 10.03
CA GLU A 325 12.51 -14.25 8.60
C GLU A 325 11.13 -14.37 7.96
N LEU A 326 10.95 -13.71 6.78
CA LEU A 326 9.71 -13.71 6.02
C LEU A 326 9.87 -14.43 4.68
#